data_8639343e0acd1c9ba34b18f5339c4d21
#
_entry.id   8639343e0acd1c9ba34b18f5339c4d21
#
_cell.length_a   1.000
_cell.length_b   1.000
_cell.length_c   1.000
_cell.angle_alpha   90.00
_cell.angle_beta   90.00
_cell.angle_gamma   90.00
#
_symmetry.space_group_name_H-M   'P 1'
#
loop_
_entity.id
_entity.type
_entity.pdbx_description
1 polymer ?
#
loop_
_entity_poly.entity_id
_entity_poly.type
_entity_poly.pdbx_seq_one_letter_code
_entity_poly.pdbx_strand_id
1 'polypeptide(L)'
;APGSWSQYLSEKSKNSKILSIDLKDIEKIHNVTHLIGDFLDEKNQTIISNFFEDKLDLIVSDMAVNTTGNKNLDAISTGELSINAMEFSVRNLKKDGSFVSKIFMGSTFNEIVENCKKNFKEVKVYKPPSSRKDSKESFIICKKIR
;
A
#
# COMPACT_ATOMS: atom_id res chain seq x y z
N ALA A 1 5.37 9.08 1.95
CA ALA A 1 6.42 10.07 2.19
C ALA A 1 6.61 10.24 3.69
N PRO A 2 7.80 10.46 4.11
CA PRO A 2 9.02 10.80 3.38
C PRO A 2 9.86 9.60 2.91
N GLY A 3 9.27 8.43 2.72
CA GLY A 3 9.98 7.28 2.21
C GLY A 3 10.50 6.31 3.28
N SER A 4 9.92 6.34 4.48
CA SER A 4 10.36 5.49 5.60
C SER A 4 10.22 3.99 5.30
N TRP A 5 9.15 3.57 4.61
CA TRP A 5 8.97 2.18 4.19
C TRP A 5 10.03 1.75 3.18
N SER A 6 10.32 2.63 2.21
CA SER A 6 11.35 2.36 1.20
C SER A 6 12.72 2.24 1.82
N GLN A 7 13.02 3.12 2.78
CA GLN A 7 14.29 3.08 3.52
C GLN A 7 14.43 1.78 4.32
N TYR A 8 13.37 1.38 5.03
CA TYR A 8 13.37 0.13 5.79
C TYR A 8 13.61 -1.09 4.88
N LEU A 9 12.87 -1.16 3.76
CA LEU A 9 13.01 -2.25 2.81
C LEU A 9 14.40 -2.28 2.16
N SER A 10 14.96 -1.11 1.85
CA SER A 10 16.32 -0.99 1.31
C SER A 10 17.36 -1.56 2.26
N GLU A 11 17.23 -1.29 3.56
CA GLU A 11 18.14 -1.78 4.59
C GLU A 11 18.01 -3.28 4.81
N LYS A 12 16.78 -3.82 4.76
CA LYS A 12 16.49 -5.23 5.05
C LYS A 12 16.66 -6.16 3.85
N SER A 13 16.58 -5.63 2.64
CA SER A 13 16.59 -6.45 1.41
C SER A 13 17.56 -5.86 0.38
N LYS A 14 18.84 -5.93 0.67
CA LYS A 14 19.90 -5.29 -0.13
C LYS A 14 19.95 -5.75 -1.59
N ASN A 15 19.52 -6.97 -1.88
CA ASN A 15 19.52 -7.53 -3.23
C ASN A 15 18.17 -7.43 -3.92
N SER A 16 17.21 -6.73 -3.31
CA SER A 16 15.86 -6.57 -3.86
C SER A 16 15.78 -5.38 -4.79
N LYS A 17 14.92 -5.52 -5.80
CA LYS A 17 14.56 -4.44 -6.69
C LYS A 17 13.35 -3.72 -6.09
N ILE A 18 13.51 -2.45 -5.75
CA ILE A 18 12.51 -1.66 -5.03
C ILE A 18 12.15 -0.43 -5.85
N LEU A 19 10.84 -0.22 -6.00
CA LEU A 19 10.30 1.00 -6.59
C LEU A 19 9.32 1.65 -5.61
N SER A 20 9.44 2.95 -5.44
CA SER A 20 8.46 3.74 -4.69
C SER A 20 7.77 4.73 -5.60
N ILE A 21 6.53 5.05 -5.29
CA ILE A 21 5.76 6.09 -5.99
C ILE A 21 5.12 7.02 -4.98
N ASP A 22 5.20 8.32 -5.22
CA ASP A 22 4.59 9.35 -4.40
C ASP A 22 4.33 10.58 -5.26
N LEU A 23 3.35 11.38 -4.88
CA LEU A 23 3.09 12.69 -5.50
C LEU A 23 4.25 13.67 -5.27
N LYS A 24 4.98 13.49 -4.20
CA LYS A 24 6.13 14.32 -3.82
C LYS A 24 7.42 13.60 -4.07
N ASP A 25 8.48 14.38 -4.34
CA ASP A 25 9.82 13.84 -4.37
C ASP A 25 10.27 13.48 -2.94
N ILE A 26 11.13 12.48 -2.85
CA ILE A 26 11.73 12.05 -1.58
C ILE A 26 13.26 12.10 -1.73
N GLU A 27 13.95 12.14 -0.60
CA GLU A 27 15.40 12.02 -0.61
C GLU A 27 15.82 10.69 -1.26
N LYS A 28 16.89 10.74 -2.04
CA LYS A 28 17.41 9.56 -2.71
C LYS A 28 17.78 8.47 -1.70
N ILE A 29 17.20 7.30 -1.89
CA ILE A 29 17.46 6.12 -1.06
C ILE A 29 18.22 5.10 -1.90
N HIS A 30 19.28 4.54 -1.34
CA HIS A 30 20.07 3.52 -2.01
C HIS A 30 19.22 2.30 -2.39
N ASN A 31 19.39 1.81 -3.60
CA ASN A 31 18.64 0.67 -4.18
C ASN A 31 17.13 0.92 -4.38
N VAL A 32 16.65 2.15 -4.25
CA VAL A 32 15.25 2.47 -4.49
C VAL A 32 15.14 3.37 -5.71
N THR A 33 14.32 2.97 -6.66
CA THR A 33 13.91 3.81 -7.78
C THR A 33 12.63 4.53 -7.36
N HIS A 34 12.64 5.86 -7.43
CA HIS A 34 11.49 6.67 -7.04
C HIS A 34 10.80 7.26 -8.27
N LEU A 35 9.50 7.04 -8.36
CA LEU A 35 8.64 7.61 -9.38
C LEU A 35 7.78 8.71 -8.75
N ILE A 36 7.88 9.92 -9.27
CA ILE A 36 7.01 11.02 -8.84
C ILE A 36 5.77 10.99 -9.69
N GLY A 37 4.62 10.82 -9.08
CA GLY A 37 3.36 10.78 -9.79
C GLY A 37 2.22 10.25 -8.94
N ASP A 38 1.03 10.28 -9.54
CA ASP A 38 -0.20 9.78 -8.93
C ASP A 38 -0.33 8.28 -9.23
N PHE A 39 -0.44 7.48 -8.17
CA PHE A 39 -0.65 6.04 -8.33
C PHE A 39 -1.96 5.72 -9.06
N LEU A 40 -2.98 6.56 -8.91
CA LEU A 40 -4.28 6.35 -9.57
C LEU A 40 -4.22 6.56 -11.08
N ASP A 41 -3.17 7.20 -11.60
CA ASP A 41 -2.96 7.34 -13.04
C ASP A 41 -2.53 5.99 -13.63
N GLU A 42 -3.30 5.47 -14.56
CA GLU A 42 -3.04 4.18 -15.20
C GLU A 42 -1.67 4.13 -15.90
N LYS A 43 -1.19 5.26 -16.41
CA LYS A 43 0.16 5.34 -17.01
C LYS A 43 1.22 5.00 -15.97
N ASN A 44 1.08 5.50 -14.75
CA ASN A 44 2.02 5.22 -13.68
C ASN A 44 1.95 3.76 -13.25
N GLN A 45 0.76 3.18 -13.18
CA GLN A 45 0.59 1.76 -12.88
C GLN A 45 1.25 0.88 -13.94
N THR A 46 1.15 1.25 -15.21
CA THR A 46 1.81 0.55 -16.31
C THR A 46 3.33 0.67 -16.20
N ILE A 47 3.85 1.85 -15.87
CA ILE A 47 5.28 2.06 -15.66
C ILE A 47 5.80 1.15 -14.55
N ILE A 48 5.07 1.06 -13.44
CA ILE A 48 5.44 0.21 -12.32
C ILE A 48 5.46 -1.26 -12.74
N SER A 49 4.42 -1.73 -13.41
CA SER A 49 4.34 -3.11 -13.86
C SER A 49 5.47 -3.47 -14.81
N ASN A 50 5.83 -2.55 -15.71
CA ASN A 50 6.91 -2.77 -16.69
C ASN A 50 8.31 -2.65 -16.08
N PHE A 51 8.45 -1.94 -14.96
CA PHE A 51 9.73 -1.82 -14.26
C PHE A 51 10.22 -3.18 -13.73
N PHE A 52 9.29 -4.02 -13.33
CA PHE A 52 9.60 -5.36 -12.85
C PHE A 52 9.45 -6.37 -14.00
N GLU A 53 10.43 -7.24 -14.15
CA GLU A 53 10.41 -8.25 -15.21
C GLU A 53 9.46 -9.39 -14.92
N ASP A 54 9.11 -9.57 -13.65
CA ASP A 54 8.21 -10.61 -13.17
C ASP A 54 7.21 -10.02 -12.18
N LYS A 55 6.29 -10.84 -11.71
CA LYS A 55 5.36 -10.44 -10.66
C LYS A 55 6.11 -10.14 -9.36
N LEU A 56 5.45 -9.38 -8.50
CA LEU A 56 6.04 -8.81 -7.30
C LEU A 56 5.90 -9.75 -6.10
N ASP A 57 6.85 -9.66 -5.18
CA ASP A 57 6.82 -10.41 -3.92
C ASP A 57 6.05 -9.66 -2.84
N LEU A 58 6.11 -8.34 -2.86
CA LEU A 58 5.53 -7.48 -1.81
C LEU A 58 5.10 -6.15 -2.40
N ILE A 59 3.90 -5.74 -2.02
CA ILE A 59 3.38 -4.40 -2.29
C ILE A 59 2.94 -3.80 -0.97
N VAL A 60 3.44 -2.59 -0.68
CA VAL A 60 3.11 -1.85 0.54
C VAL A 60 2.48 -0.52 0.15
N SER A 61 1.35 -0.21 0.75
CA SER A 61 0.65 1.06 0.54
C SER A 61 0.41 1.76 1.86
N ASP A 62 0.89 2.99 2.00
CA ASP A 62 0.52 3.87 3.10
C ASP A 62 -0.12 5.17 2.59
N MET A 63 -0.71 5.10 1.40
CA MET A 63 -1.37 6.25 0.80
C MET A 63 -2.53 6.75 1.66
N ALA A 64 -2.60 8.06 1.79
CA ALA A 64 -3.71 8.73 2.42
C ALA A 64 -3.98 10.04 1.67
N VAL A 65 -5.24 10.44 1.63
CA VAL A 65 -5.59 11.74 1.07
C VAL A 65 -5.23 12.84 2.06
N ASN A 66 -5.06 14.07 1.56
CA ASN A 66 -4.94 15.23 2.42
C ASN A 66 -6.22 15.37 3.26
N THR A 67 -6.06 15.55 4.56
CA THR A 67 -7.20 15.65 5.46
C THR A 67 -8.01 16.91 5.17
N THR A 68 -9.32 16.73 5.05
CA THR A 68 -10.27 17.83 4.84
C THR A 68 -10.83 18.38 6.16
N GLY A 69 -10.56 17.66 7.26
CA GLY A 69 -11.22 17.91 8.54
C GLY A 69 -12.51 17.15 8.74
N ASN A 70 -13.06 16.58 7.67
CA ASN A 70 -14.23 15.71 7.74
C ASN A 70 -13.78 14.24 7.82
N LYS A 71 -13.86 13.64 8.99
CA LYS A 71 -13.36 12.29 9.25
C LYS A 71 -13.99 11.22 8.35
N ASN A 72 -15.28 11.34 8.08
CA ASN A 72 -15.98 10.38 7.23
C ASN A 72 -15.51 10.46 5.78
N LEU A 73 -15.40 11.68 5.25
CA LEU A 73 -14.92 11.89 3.88
C LEU A 73 -13.49 11.43 3.71
N ASP A 74 -12.62 11.73 4.67
CA ASP A 74 -11.23 11.32 4.64
C ASP A 74 -11.10 9.78 4.70
N ALA A 75 -11.91 9.11 5.50
CA ALA A 75 -11.92 7.65 5.59
C ALA A 75 -12.39 7.01 4.27
N ILE A 76 -13.42 7.53 3.63
CA ILE A 76 -13.93 7.04 2.36
C ILE A 76 -12.86 7.18 1.27
N SER A 77 -12.26 8.36 1.15
CA SER A 77 -11.26 8.64 0.13
C SER A 77 -10.00 7.79 0.32
N THR A 78 -9.53 7.62 1.55
CA THR A 78 -8.40 6.75 1.86
C THR A 78 -8.74 5.28 1.60
N GLY A 79 -9.98 4.88 1.88
CA GLY A 79 -10.47 3.54 1.57
C GLY A 79 -10.45 3.22 0.07
N GLU A 80 -10.82 4.19 -0.76
CA GLU A 80 -10.75 4.04 -2.22
C GLU A 80 -9.30 3.82 -2.68
N LEU A 81 -8.34 4.56 -2.12
CA LEU A 81 -6.92 4.36 -2.42
C LEU A 81 -6.47 2.95 -2.04
N SER A 82 -6.89 2.45 -0.90
CA SER A 82 -6.56 1.10 -0.44
C SER A 82 -7.14 0.03 -1.36
N ILE A 83 -8.38 0.20 -1.82
CA ILE A 83 -9.02 -0.72 -2.74
C ILE A 83 -8.29 -0.73 -4.10
N ASN A 84 -7.93 0.43 -4.61
CA ASN A 84 -7.16 0.54 -5.86
C ASN A 84 -5.79 -0.15 -5.74
N ALA A 85 -5.11 0.04 -4.63
CA ALA A 85 -3.84 -0.62 -4.37
C ALA A 85 -4.00 -2.14 -4.26
N MET A 86 -5.07 -2.61 -3.64
CA MET A 86 -5.40 -4.04 -3.55
C MET A 86 -5.66 -4.65 -4.92
N GLU A 87 -6.43 -3.97 -5.76
CA GLU A 87 -6.71 -4.43 -7.13
C GLU A 87 -5.43 -4.51 -7.96
N PHE A 88 -4.56 -3.52 -7.86
CA PHE A 88 -3.25 -3.55 -8.49
C PHE A 88 -2.44 -4.73 -8.00
N SER A 89 -2.49 -5.02 -6.71
CA SER A 89 -1.76 -6.12 -6.09
C SER A 89 -2.24 -7.48 -6.62
N VAL A 90 -3.53 -7.67 -6.78
CA VAL A 90 -4.09 -8.91 -7.31
C VAL A 90 -3.54 -9.20 -8.71
N ARG A 91 -3.37 -8.16 -9.51
CA ARG A 91 -2.85 -8.30 -10.89
C ARG A 91 -1.34 -8.49 -10.96
N ASN A 92 -0.60 -8.01 -9.97
CA ASN A 92 0.86 -7.88 -10.06
C ASN A 92 1.65 -8.69 -9.03
N LEU A 93 1.01 -9.25 -8.01
CA LEU A 93 1.68 -10.10 -7.04
C LEU A 93 1.83 -11.54 -7.53
N LYS A 94 2.90 -12.19 -7.09
CA LYS A 94 3.01 -13.64 -7.16
C LYS A 94 1.94 -14.28 -6.28
N LYS A 95 1.61 -15.55 -6.53
CA LYS A 95 0.57 -16.26 -5.75
C LYS A 95 0.84 -16.28 -4.25
N ASP A 96 2.09 -16.39 -3.85
CA ASP A 96 2.52 -16.37 -2.45
C ASP A 96 2.99 -14.99 -1.98
N GLY A 97 2.80 -13.97 -2.80
CA GLY A 97 3.14 -12.60 -2.48
C GLY A 97 2.26 -12.00 -1.40
N SER A 98 2.68 -10.86 -0.88
CA SER A 98 2.00 -10.17 0.22
C SER A 98 1.65 -8.73 -0.16
N PHE A 99 0.47 -8.32 0.29
CA PHE A 99 0.01 -6.93 0.20
C PHE A 99 -0.21 -6.39 1.60
N VAL A 100 0.38 -5.24 1.89
CA VAL A 100 0.22 -4.53 3.17
C VAL A 100 -0.28 -3.13 2.88
N SER A 101 -1.35 -2.74 3.52
CA SER A 101 -1.90 -1.39 3.33
C SER A 101 -2.29 -0.77 4.66
N LYS A 102 -1.99 0.51 4.80
CA LYS A 102 -2.55 1.32 5.87
C LYS A 102 -4.03 1.55 5.58
N ILE A 103 -4.85 1.36 6.60
CA ILE A 103 -6.29 1.61 6.54
C ILE A 103 -6.73 2.39 7.77
N PHE A 104 -7.85 3.08 7.65
CA PHE A 104 -8.47 3.76 8.78
C PHE A 104 -9.74 3.02 9.22
N MET A 105 -9.89 2.86 10.52
CA MET A 105 -11.13 2.35 11.11
C MET A 105 -12.23 3.36 10.82
N GLY A 106 -13.33 2.92 10.23
CA GLY A 106 -14.43 3.80 9.87
C GLY A 106 -15.42 3.10 8.96
N SER A 107 -16.22 3.88 8.24
CA SER A 107 -17.33 3.39 7.43
C SER A 107 -16.92 2.42 6.32
N THR A 108 -15.70 2.54 5.80
CA THR A 108 -15.20 1.68 4.71
C THR A 108 -14.36 0.49 5.18
N PHE A 109 -14.11 0.38 6.49
CA PHE A 109 -13.23 -0.65 7.04
C PHE A 109 -13.71 -2.06 6.67
N ASN A 110 -14.97 -2.36 6.94
CA ASN A 110 -15.53 -3.69 6.68
C ASN A 110 -15.53 -4.03 5.19
N GLU A 111 -15.81 -3.05 4.33
CA GLU A 111 -15.78 -3.22 2.89
C GLU A 111 -14.39 -3.61 2.40
N ILE A 112 -13.36 -2.91 2.88
CA ILE A 112 -11.98 -3.20 2.53
C ILE A 112 -11.59 -4.62 2.97
N VAL A 113 -11.90 -4.98 4.20
CA VAL A 113 -11.60 -6.31 4.74
C VAL A 113 -12.30 -7.41 3.92
N GLU A 114 -13.59 -7.22 3.60
CA GLU A 114 -14.34 -8.19 2.79
C GLU A 114 -13.77 -8.31 1.37
N ASN A 115 -13.40 -7.21 0.74
CA ASN A 115 -12.77 -7.24 -0.58
C ASN A 115 -11.43 -7.97 -0.54
N CYS A 116 -10.64 -7.76 0.49
CA CYS A 116 -9.37 -8.47 0.66
C CYS A 116 -9.59 -9.97 0.86
N LYS A 117 -10.57 -10.36 1.66
CA LYS A 117 -10.90 -11.78 1.88
C LYS A 117 -11.37 -12.50 0.61
N LYS A 118 -12.02 -11.79 -0.30
CA LYS A 118 -12.42 -12.35 -1.59
C LYS A 118 -11.22 -12.65 -2.50
N ASN A 119 -10.13 -11.91 -2.35
CA ASN A 119 -8.99 -11.99 -3.24
C ASN A 119 -7.76 -12.68 -2.64
N PHE A 120 -7.69 -12.80 -1.32
CA PHE A 120 -6.56 -13.41 -0.61
C PHE A 120 -7.03 -14.49 0.36
N LYS A 121 -6.23 -15.53 0.49
CA LYS A 121 -6.53 -16.64 1.41
C LYS A 121 -6.30 -16.28 2.87
N GLU A 122 -5.32 -15.42 3.14
CA GLU A 122 -4.99 -14.96 4.49
C GLU A 122 -5.13 -13.45 4.57
N VAL A 123 -5.96 -12.98 5.50
CA VAL A 123 -6.16 -11.54 5.74
C VAL A 123 -6.13 -11.31 7.24
N LYS A 124 -5.23 -10.42 7.68
CA LYS A 124 -5.11 -10.02 9.08
C LYS A 124 -5.13 -8.51 9.20
N VAL A 125 -5.74 -8.00 10.26
CA VAL A 125 -5.69 -6.59 10.63
C VAL A 125 -4.77 -6.44 11.82
N TYR A 126 -3.82 -5.52 11.72
CA TYR A 126 -2.83 -5.26 12.75
C TYR A 126 -2.88 -3.79 13.15
N LYS A 127 -3.02 -3.55 14.45
CA LYS A 127 -2.91 -2.20 15.01
C LYS A 127 -1.60 -2.10 15.78
N PRO A 128 -0.65 -1.24 15.35
CA PRO A 128 0.65 -1.15 16.02
C PRO A 128 0.51 -0.75 17.50
N PRO A 129 1.33 -1.33 18.40
CA PRO A 129 1.28 -0.97 19.82
C PRO A 129 1.60 0.50 20.08
N SER A 130 2.38 1.13 19.20
CA SER A 130 2.71 2.54 19.28
C SER A 130 1.58 3.47 18.86
N SER A 131 0.49 2.92 18.31
CA SER A 131 -0.68 3.72 17.95
C SER A 131 -1.37 4.25 19.19
N ARG A 132 -1.73 5.52 19.18
CA ARG A 132 -2.54 6.11 20.24
C ARG A 132 -3.90 5.45 20.29
N LYS A 133 -4.52 5.39 21.48
CA LYS A 133 -5.84 4.78 21.66
C LYS A 133 -6.92 5.40 20.74
N ASP A 134 -6.79 6.67 20.44
CA ASP A 134 -7.71 7.42 19.58
C ASP A 134 -7.30 7.38 18.10
N SER A 135 -6.17 6.77 17.78
CA SER A 135 -5.73 6.60 16.39
C SER A 135 -6.62 5.57 15.70
N LYS A 136 -7.18 5.95 14.57
CA LYS A 136 -7.97 5.07 13.72
C LYS A 136 -7.13 4.31 12.69
N GLU A 137 -5.82 4.52 12.70
CA GLU A 137 -4.87 3.91 11.78
C GLU A 137 -4.59 2.46 12.16
N SER A 138 -4.68 1.60 11.17
CA SER A 138 -4.36 0.18 11.28
C SER A 138 -3.70 -0.28 9.98
N PHE A 139 -3.18 -1.50 9.97
CA PHE A 139 -2.66 -2.12 8.75
C PHE A 139 -3.43 -3.39 8.46
N ILE A 140 -3.72 -3.61 7.19
CA ILE A 140 -4.24 -4.88 6.70
C ILE A 140 -3.10 -5.62 6.01
N ILE A 141 -2.95 -6.90 6.32
CA ILE A 141 -1.91 -7.76 5.76
C ILE A 141 -2.60 -8.91 5.04
N CYS A 142 -2.38 -8.99 3.74
CA CYS A 142 -3.01 -9.98 2.88
C CYS A 142 -1.96 -10.86 2.23
N LYS A 143 -2.15 -12.16 2.28
CA LYS A 143 -1.22 -13.14 1.71
C LYS A 143 -1.96 -14.18 0.91
N LYS A 144 -1.28 -14.74 -0.07
CA LYS A 144 -1.75 -15.84 -0.91
C LYS A 144 -3.00 -15.48 -1.70
N ILE A 145 -2.80 -15.03 -2.91
CA ILE A 145 -3.89 -14.71 -3.84
C ILE A 145 -4.71 -15.99 -4.12
N ARG A 146 -6.03 -15.83 -4.09
CA ARG A 146 -6.97 -16.93 -4.38
C ARG A 146 -6.91 -17.37 -5.84
#